data_3b8c46a959aeda5dff99437da873f20a
#
_entry.id   3b8c46a959aeda5dff99437da873f20a
#
_cell.length_a   1.000
_cell.length_b   1.000
_cell.length_c   1.000
_cell.angle_alpha   90.00
_cell.angle_beta   90.00
_cell.angle_gamma   90.00
#
_symmetry.space_group_name_H-M   'P 1'
#
loop_
_entity.id
_entity.type
_entity.pdbx_description
1 polymer ?
#
loop_
_entity_poly.entity_id
_entity_poly.type
_entity_poly.pdbx_seq_one_letter_code
_entity_poly.pdbx_strand_id
1 'polypeptide(L)' 'MTSIALLSNPRSTGNQALLPQVREYCDRHQDIFHYEVEKVSQIACALKTIARVRPKVLVINGGDGTVQAALTEL' A
#
# COMPACT_ATOMS: atom_id res chain seq x y z
N MET A 1 -6.77 -11.95 -10.92
CA MET A 1 -5.95 -12.44 -9.80
C MET A 1 -4.94 -11.37 -9.39
N THR A 2 -4.83 -11.10 -8.10
CA THR A 2 -3.91 -10.08 -7.61
C THR A 2 -2.51 -10.67 -7.42
N SER A 3 -1.52 -10.13 -8.11
CA SER A 3 -0.12 -10.56 -7.97
C SER A 3 0.63 -9.69 -6.99
N ILE A 4 0.34 -8.39 -6.97
CA ILE A 4 1.04 -7.41 -6.16
C ILE A 4 0.02 -6.59 -5.39
N ALA A 5 0.27 -6.40 -4.10
CA ALA A 5 -0.46 -5.43 -3.30
C ALA A 5 0.47 -4.28 -2.96
N LEU A 6 0.02 -3.06 -3.20
CA LEU A 6 0.78 -1.85 -2.92
C LEU A 6 0.06 -1.07 -1.82
N LEU A 7 0.71 -0.95 -0.68
CA LEU A 7 0.23 -0.15 0.45
C LEU A 7 0.95 1.19 0.43
N SER A 8 0.22 2.26 0.24
CA SER A 8 0.79 3.60 0.14
C SER A 8 0.28 4.51 1.24
N ASN A 9 1.17 5.36 1.74
CA ASN A 9 0.78 6.46 2.62
C ASN A 9 0.97 7.78 1.86
N PRO A 10 -0.12 8.40 1.38
CA PRO A 10 0.00 9.62 0.58
C PRO A 10 0.54 10.82 1.34
N ARG A 11 0.55 10.77 2.68
CA ARG A 11 1.07 11.85 3.51
C ARG A 11 2.57 11.75 3.75
N SER A 12 3.20 10.64 3.35
CA SER A 12 4.65 10.50 3.51
C SER A 12 5.37 11.50 2.63
N THR A 13 6.44 12.08 3.19
CA THR A 13 7.29 13.00 2.46
C THR A 13 7.87 12.31 1.23
N GLY A 14 7.78 12.95 0.08
CA GLY A 14 8.29 12.42 -1.17
C GLY A 14 7.30 11.57 -1.96
N ASN A 15 6.22 11.08 -1.33
CA ASN A 15 5.23 10.27 -2.03
C ASN A 15 4.17 11.10 -2.73
N GLN A 16 3.87 12.31 -2.22
CA GLN A 16 2.75 13.09 -2.73
C GLN A 16 2.91 13.49 -4.19
N ALA A 17 4.14 13.80 -4.60
CA ALA A 17 4.41 14.21 -5.98
C ALA A 17 4.27 13.06 -6.97
N LEU A 18 4.57 11.83 -6.54
CA LEU A 18 4.54 10.66 -7.42
C LEU A 18 3.23 9.87 -7.34
N LEU A 19 2.40 10.16 -6.35
CA LEU A 19 1.19 9.37 -6.10
C LEU A 19 0.22 9.34 -7.28
N PRO A 20 -0.03 10.46 -8.00
CA PRO A 20 -0.91 10.38 -9.17
C PRO A 20 -0.41 9.42 -10.24
N GLN A 21 0.92 9.33 -10.44
CA GLN A 21 1.50 8.40 -11.39
C GLN A 21 1.35 6.95 -10.91
N VAL A 22 1.51 6.72 -9.62
CA VAL A 22 1.33 5.39 -9.03
C VAL A 22 -0.13 4.94 -9.18
N ARG A 23 -1.07 5.83 -8.90
CA ARG A 23 -2.51 5.52 -9.05
C ARG A 23 -2.84 5.16 -10.49
N GLU A 24 -2.33 5.92 -11.44
CA GLU A 24 -2.57 5.66 -12.86
C GLU A 24 -1.99 4.32 -13.28
N TYR A 25 -0.78 4.01 -12.84
CA TYR A 25 -0.15 2.73 -13.13
C TYR A 25 -0.97 1.56 -12.58
N CYS A 26 -1.43 1.67 -11.34
CA CYS A 26 -2.24 0.62 -10.73
C CYS A 26 -3.59 0.44 -11.41
N ASP A 27 -4.19 1.53 -11.89
CA ASP A 27 -5.47 1.47 -12.62
C ASP A 27 -5.33 0.74 -13.95
N ARG A 28 -4.16 0.81 -14.59
CA ARG A 28 -3.89 0.13 -15.85
C ARG A 28 -3.57 -1.35 -15.68
N HIS A 29 -3.18 -1.77 -14.47
CA HIS A 29 -2.73 -3.13 -14.19
C HIS A 29 -3.69 -3.81 -13.23
N GLN A 30 -4.57 -4.66 -13.73
CA GLN A 30 -5.60 -5.31 -12.93
C GLN A 30 -5.05 -6.27 -11.88
N ASP A 31 -3.82 -6.72 -12.04
CA ASP A 31 -3.17 -7.62 -11.10
C ASP A 31 -2.53 -6.89 -9.91
N ILE A 32 -2.62 -5.57 -9.87
CA ILE A 32 -2.10 -4.75 -8.77
C ILE A 32 -3.26 -4.24 -7.94
N PHE A 33 -3.25 -4.57 -6.65
CA PHE A 33 -4.19 -4.02 -5.68
C PHE A 33 -3.52 -2.87 -4.95
N HIS A 34 -4.04 -1.66 -5.10
CA HIS A 34 -3.50 -0.47 -4.47
C HIS A 34 -4.39 -0.05 -3.30
N TYR A 35 -3.81 0.04 -2.11
CA TYR A 35 -4.50 0.47 -0.91
C TYR A 35 -3.76 1.66 -0.31
N GLU A 36 -4.48 2.76 -0.07
CA GLU A 36 -3.89 3.97 0.51
C GLU A 36 -4.36 4.15 1.95
N VAL A 37 -3.43 4.47 2.85
CA VAL A 37 -3.74 4.76 4.25
C VAL A 37 -3.21 6.14 4.60
N GLU A 38 -3.96 6.88 5.40
CA GLU A 38 -3.54 8.23 5.82
C GLU A 38 -2.95 8.23 7.22
N LYS A 39 -3.28 7.23 8.03
CA LYS A 39 -2.86 7.15 9.42
C LYS A 39 -2.28 5.77 9.71
N VAL A 40 -1.28 5.74 10.60
CA VAL A 40 -0.66 4.48 11.03
C VAL A 40 -1.71 3.54 11.63
N SER A 41 -2.72 4.07 12.32
CA SER A 41 -3.77 3.25 12.91
C SER A 41 -4.60 2.48 11.88
N GLN A 42 -4.55 2.86 10.62
CA GLN A 42 -5.29 2.18 9.54
C GLN A 42 -4.53 0.99 8.95
N ILE A 43 -3.26 0.83 9.28
CA ILE A 43 -2.41 -0.19 8.64
C ILE A 43 -2.88 -1.60 8.97
N ALA A 44 -3.26 -1.86 10.22
CA ALA A 44 -3.75 -3.19 10.58
C ALA A 44 -4.98 -3.59 9.76
N CYS A 45 -5.93 -2.67 9.59
CA CYS A 45 -7.12 -2.92 8.79
C CYS A 45 -6.77 -3.08 7.31
N ALA A 46 -5.84 -2.27 6.80
CA ALA A 46 -5.39 -2.37 5.43
C ALA A 46 -4.76 -3.72 5.14
N LEU A 47 -3.91 -4.22 6.05
CA LEU A 47 -3.26 -5.51 5.87
C LEU A 47 -4.27 -6.67 5.90
N LYS A 48 -5.31 -6.57 6.72
CA LYS A 48 -6.38 -7.58 6.71
C LYS A 48 -7.10 -7.61 5.37
N THR A 49 -7.37 -6.45 4.79
CA THR A 49 -7.99 -6.34 3.48
C THR A 49 -7.07 -6.91 2.39
N ILE A 50 -5.80 -6.56 2.44
CA ILE A 50 -4.80 -7.05 1.49
C ILE A 50 -4.66 -8.58 1.58
N ALA A 51 -4.69 -9.13 2.79
CA ALA A 51 -4.58 -10.58 2.97
C ALA A 51 -5.69 -11.35 2.26
N ARG A 52 -6.87 -10.74 2.10
CA ARG A 52 -8.00 -11.38 1.42
C ARG A 52 -7.76 -11.57 -0.07
N VAL A 53 -6.96 -10.71 -0.70
CA VAL A 53 -6.65 -10.82 -2.14
C VAL A 53 -5.45 -11.71 -2.40
N ARG A 54 -4.76 -12.16 -1.36
CA ARG A 54 -3.66 -13.12 -1.41
C ARG A 54 -2.59 -12.77 -2.44
N PRO A 55 -1.99 -11.56 -2.35
CA PRO A 55 -0.94 -11.19 -3.30
C PRO A 55 0.31 -12.02 -3.08
N LYS A 56 1.09 -12.18 -4.14
CA LYS A 56 2.38 -12.84 -4.05
C LYS A 56 3.45 -11.93 -3.46
N VAL A 57 3.31 -10.62 -3.67
CA VAL A 57 4.26 -9.62 -3.20
C VAL A 57 3.50 -8.46 -2.58
N LEU A 58 3.97 -8.02 -1.42
CA LEU A 58 3.46 -6.81 -0.77
C LEU A 58 4.52 -5.73 -0.86
N VAL A 59 4.17 -4.61 -1.47
CA VAL A 59 5.05 -3.44 -1.56
C VAL A 59 4.51 -2.36 -0.63
N ILE A 60 5.37 -1.85 0.24
CA ILE A 60 5.00 -0.78 1.17
C ILE A 60 5.69 0.50 0.73
N ASN A 61 4.89 1.50 0.37
CA ASN A 61 5.37 2.79 -0.09
C ASN A 61 5.00 3.85 0.93
N GLY A 62 5.93 4.20 1.79
CA GLY A 62 5.68 5.17 2.84
C GLY A 62 6.94 5.53 3.60
N GLY A 63 6.80 6.36 4.62
CA GLY A 63 7.91 6.70 5.51
C GLY A 63 8.24 5.56 6.47
N ASP A 64 9.29 5.75 7.26
CA ASP A 64 9.79 4.73 8.19
C ASP A 64 8.71 4.26 9.15
N GLY A 65 7.86 5.17 9.64
CA GLY A 65 6.77 4.82 10.54
C GLY A 65 5.75 3.90 9.92
N THR A 66 5.43 4.10 8.64
CA THR A 66 4.51 3.25 7.91
C THR A 66 5.08 1.85 7.73
N VAL A 67 6.34 1.77 7.33
CA VAL A 67 7.02 0.48 7.13
C VAL A 67 7.10 -0.29 8.44
N GLN A 68 7.50 0.38 9.51
CA GLN A 68 7.63 -0.25 10.82
C GLN A 68 6.29 -0.75 11.34
N ALA A 69 5.22 0.05 11.20
CA ALA A 69 3.89 -0.36 11.63
C ALA A 69 3.38 -1.56 10.84
N ALA A 70 3.65 -1.60 9.53
CA ALA A 70 3.27 -2.73 8.70
C ALA A 70 4.01 -3.99 9.12
N LEU A 71 5.30 -3.91 9.38
CA LEU A 71 6.10 -5.06 9.82
C LEU A 71 5.62 -5.58 11.16
N THR A 72 5.17 -4.70 12.06
CA THR A 72 4.64 -5.11 13.36
C THR A 72 3.36 -5.94 13.21
N GLU A 73 2.53 -5.62 12.22
CA GLU A 73 1.25 -6.30 11.99
C GLU A 73 1.40 -7.60 11.17
N LEU A 74 2.52 -7.78 10.53
CA LEU A 74 2.79 -9.03 9.83
C LEU A 74 3.25 -10.10 10.82
#